data_af51c22e63d58c6fb61bf05094f1adb4
#
_entry.id   af51c22e63d58c6fb61bf05094f1adb4
#
_cell.length_a   1.000
_cell.length_b   1.000
_cell.length_c   1.000
_cell.angle_alpha   90.00
_cell.angle_beta   90.00
_cell.angle_gamma   90.00
#
_symmetry.space_group_name_H-M   'P 1'
#
loop_
_entity.id
_entity.type
_entity.pdbx_description
1 polymer ?
#
loop_
_entity_poly.entity_id
_entity_poly.type
_entity_poly.pdbx_seq_one_letter_code
_entity_poly.pdbx_strand_id
1 'polypeptide(L)' 'MIEQIDPYIKLFRERAEHLDAEGAPHDPDEPLILLASLMGNEEGALSEHAMNVLTEIGGQLYREGLRRRLDRLAE' A
#
# COMPACT_ATOMS: atom_id res chain seq x y z
N MET A 1 -9.95 19.39 21.53
CA MET A 1 -8.89 19.03 20.61
C MET A 1 -9.46 18.64 19.25
N ILE A 2 -8.90 19.17 18.23
CA ILE A 2 -9.38 18.90 16.89
C ILE A 2 -8.50 17.86 16.25
N GLU A 3 -9.11 16.84 15.79
CA GLU A 3 -8.42 15.84 15.02
C GLU A 3 -8.27 16.36 13.61
N GLN A 4 -7.09 16.74 13.28
CA GLN A 4 -6.86 17.10 11.89
C GLN A 4 -6.51 15.83 11.14
N ILE A 5 -7.41 15.42 10.30
CA ILE A 5 -7.14 14.26 9.46
C ILE A 5 -6.13 14.67 8.43
N ASP A 6 -5.01 13.96 8.38
CA ASP A 6 -3.99 14.17 7.37
C ASP A 6 -4.66 14.14 6.01
N PRO A 7 -4.42 15.16 5.15
CA PRO A 7 -5.09 15.19 3.84
C PRO A 7 -4.80 13.96 2.99
N TYR A 8 -3.66 13.32 3.17
CA TYR A 8 -3.35 12.12 2.41
C TYR A 8 -4.09 10.92 2.95
N ILE A 9 -4.27 10.84 4.26
CA ILE A 9 -5.08 9.77 4.85
C ILE A 9 -6.53 9.89 4.37
N LYS A 10 -7.03 11.13 4.32
CA LYS A 10 -8.38 11.36 3.80
C LYS A 10 -8.47 10.91 2.35
N LEU A 11 -7.46 11.21 1.56
CA LEU A 11 -7.42 10.82 0.16
C LEU A 11 -7.47 9.29 0.02
N PHE A 12 -6.71 8.59 0.86
CA PHE A 12 -6.70 7.13 0.84
C PHE A 12 -8.06 6.55 1.19
N ARG A 13 -8.72 7.15 2.18
CA ARG A 13 -10.05 6.70 2.58
C ARG A 13 -11.06 6.89 1.45
N GLU A 14 -11.01 8.05 0.79
CA GLU A 14 -11.92 8.33 -0.31
C GLU A 14 -11.70 7.35 -1.46
N ARG A 15 -10.43 7.02 -1.72
CA ARG A 15 -10.14 6.05 -2.76
C ARG A 15 -10.65 4.66 -2.39
N ALA A 16 -10.50 4.28 -1.13
CA ALA A 16 -10.97 2.99 -0.65
C ALA A 16 -12.49 2.88 -0.79
N GLU A 17 -13.20 3.95 -0.43
CA GLU A 17 -14.66 3.97 -0.56
C GLU A 17 -15.08 3.86 -2.02
N HIS A 18 -14.33 4.49 -2.91
CA HIS A 18 -14.62 4.43 -4.33
C HIS A 18 -14.41 3.02 -4.87
N LEU A 19 -13.34 2.36 -4.45
CA LEU A 19 -13.06 0.98 -4.86
C LEU A 19 -14.17 0.05 -4.39
N ASP A 20 -14.64 0.25 -3.15
CA ASP A 20 -15.73 -0.56 -2.62
C ASP A 20 -17.01 -0.34 -3.42
N ALA A 21 -17.30 0.92 -3.77
CA ALA A 21 -18.50 1.24 -4.52
C ALA A 21 -18.48 0.63 -5.91
N GLU A 22 -17.30 0.51 -6.50
CA GLU A 22 -17.15 -0.10 -7.82
C GLU A 22 -17.17 -1.62 -7.77
N GLY A 23 -17.10 -2.18 -6.58
CA GLY A 23 -17.01 -3.63 -6.45
C GLY A 23 -15.66 -4.17 -6.90
N ALA A 24 -14.60 -3.37 -6.78
CA ALA A 24 -13.29 -3.78 -7.20
C ALA A 24 -12.84 -5.01 -6.42
N PRO A 25 -12.21 -5.99 -7.10
CA PRO A 25 -11.73 -7.18 -6.41
C PRO A 25 -10.63 -6.84 -5.42
N HIS A 26 -10.59 -7.59 -4.34
CA HIS A 26 -9.56 -7.41 -3.33
C HIS A 26 -8.35 -8.25 -3.70
N ASP A 27 -7.28 -7.58 -4.10
CA ASP A 27 -6.03 -8.25 -4.46
C ASP A 27 -4.93 -7.74 -3.51
N PRO A 28 -4.51 -8.55 -2.55
CA PRO A 28 -3.51 -8.12 -1.57
C PRO A 28 -2.13 -7.84 -2.17
N ASP A 29 -1.85 -8.34 -3.36
CA ASP A 29 -0.56 -8.12 -4.00
C ASP A 29 -0.53 -6.85 -4.85
N GLU A 30 -1.69 -6.30 -5.20
CA GLU A 30 -1.75 -5.13 -6.05
C GLU A 30 -0.99 -3.93 -5.47
N PRO A 31 -1.18 -3.60 -4.18
CA PRO A 31 -0.44 -2.46 -3.62
C PRO A 31 1.06 -2.63 -3.70
N LEU A 32 1.55 -3.86 -3.54
CA LEU A 32 2.98 -4.14 -3.65
C LEU A 32 3.48 -3.91 -5.06
N ILE A 33 2.72 -4.35 -6.04
CA ILE A 33 3.10 -4.19 -7.44
C ILE A 33 3.13 -2.71 -7.81
N LEU A 34 2.13 -1.96 -7.36
CA LEU A 34 2.07 -0.52 -7.63
C LEU A 34 3.25 0.19 -6.99
N LEU A 35 3.57 -0.18 -5.75
CA LEU A 35 4.67 0.43 -5.03
C LEU A 35 6.00 0.13 -5.71
N ALA A 36 6.22 -1.12 -6.07
CA ALA A 36 7.45 -1.52 -6.73
C ALA A 36 7.61 -0.82 -8.09
N SER A 37 6.51 -0.68 -8.82
CA SER A 37 6.52 0.01 -10.09
C SER A 37 6.89 1.48 -9.94
N LEU A 38 6.33 2.13 -8.92
CA LEU A 38 6.66 3.53 -8.64
C LEU A 38 8.15 3.67 -8.33
N MET A 39 8.66 2.81 -7.46
CA MET A 39 10.06 2.89 -7.05
C MET A 39 10.99 2.66 -8.22
N GLY A 40 10.67 1.71 -9.09
CA GLY A 40 11.49 1.44 -10.26
C GLY A 40 11.45 2.58 -11.27
N ASN A 41 10.27 3.16 -11.48
CA ASN A 41 10.11 4.20 -12.50
C ASN A 41 10.67 5.55 -12.03
N GLU A 42 10.62 5.81 -10.72
CA GLU A 42 10.97 7.12 -10.19
C GLU A 42 12.26 7.09 -9.35
N GLU A 43 13.05 6.06 -9.51
CA GLU A 43 14.23 5.86 -8.68
C GLU A 43 15.13 7.09 -8.66
N GLY A 44 15.36 7.69 -9.82
CA GLY A 44 16.23 8.85 -9.91
C GLY A 44 15.62 10.11 -9.35
N ALA A 45 14.31 10.15 -9.16
CA ALA A 45 13.60 11.34 -8.67
C ALA A 45 13.30 11.27 -7.17
N LEU A 46 13.35 10.08 -6.58
CA LEU A 46 13.03 9.90 -5.18
C LEU A 46 14.27 10.12 -4.31
N SER A 47 14.08 10.81 -3.18
CA SER A 47 15.15 11.01 -2.24
C SER A 47 15.47 9.68 -1.54
N GLU A 48 16.65 9.62 -0.92
CA GLU A 48 17.03 8.47 -0.13
C GLU A 48 16.01 8.21 0.98
N HIS A 49 15.57 9.30 1.62
CA HIS A 49 14.57 9.17 2.67
C HIS A 49 13.28 8.58 2.13
N ALA A 50 12.82 9.07 0.98
CA ALA A 50 11.60 8.55 0.38
C ALA A 50 11.74 7.07 0.04
N MET A 51 12.88 6.68 -0.50
CA MET A 51 13.12 5.28 -0.83
C MET A 51 13.09 4.41 0.42
N ASN A 52 13.65 4.90 1.52
CA ASN A 52 13.66 4.16 2.78
C ASN A 52 12.25 3.97 3.32
N VAL A 53 11.43 5.03 3.28
CA VAL A 53 10.05 4.95 3.76
C VAL A 53 9.24 3.99 2.89
N LEU A 54 9.38 4.09 1.59
CA LEU A 54 8.65 3.21 0.69
C LEU A 54 9.07 1.75 0.85
N THR A 55 10.36 1.52 1.11
CA THR A 55 10.85 0.17 1.38
C THR A 55 10.23 -0.39 2.65
N GLU A 56 10.08 0.45 3.67
CA GLU A 56 9.45 0.03 4.91
C GLU A 56 7.99 -0.35 4.66
N ILE A 57 7.27 0.49 3.91
CA ILE A 57 5.88 0.21 3.57
C ILE A 57 5.78 -1.10 2.79
N GLY A 58 6.65 -1.26 1.80
CA GLY A 58 6.65 -2.47 0.99
C GLY A 58 6.93 -3.72 1.81
N GLY A 59 7.86 -3.60 2.76
CA GLY A 59 8.19 -4.72 3.63
C GLY A 59 7.01 -5.15 4.48
N GLN A 60 6.27 -4.17 5.01
CA GLN A 60 5.11 -4.49 5.81
C GLN A 60 4.00 -5.12 4.97
N LEU A 61 3.80 -4.62 3.77
CA LEU A 61 2.80 -5.19 2.86
C LEU A 61 3.17 -6.62 2.46
N TYR A 62 4.45 -6.85 2.20
CA TYR A 62 4.91 -8.18 1.83
C TYR A 62 4.69 -9.17 2.97
N ARG A 63 5.04 -8.76 4.19
CA ARG A 63 4.86 -9.60 5.35
C ARG A 63 3.38 -9.95 5.54
N GLU A 64 2.51 -8.99 5.34
CA GLU A 64 1.07 -9.20 5.45
C GLU A 64 0.59 -10.22 4.43
N GLY A 65 1.03 -10.08 3.18
CA GLY A 65 0.63 -11.02 2.14
C GLY A 65 1.15 -12.42 2.38
N LEU A 66 2.40 -12.52 2.84
CA LEU A 66 2.99 -13.83 3.14
C LEU A 66 2.21 -14.52 4.24
N ARG A 67 1.85 -13.77 5.27
CA ARG A 67 1.09 -14.35 6.38
C ARG A 67 -0.25 -14.91 5.88
N ARG A 68 -0.92 -14.19 5.01
CA ARG A 68 -2.19 -14.67 4.46
C ARG A 68 -2.00 -15.95 3.66
N ARG A 69 -0.92 -16.05 2.90
CA ARG A 69 -0.63 -17.25 2.14
C ARG A 69 -0.36 -18.42 3.05
N LEU A 70 0.38 -18.20 4.12
CA LEU A 70 0.68 -19.25 5.09
C LEU A 70 -0.58 -19.70 5.79
N ASP A 71 -1.46 -18.78 6.17
CA ASP A 71 -2.73 -19.12 6.81
C ASP A 71 -3.58 -19.97 5.88
N ARG A 72 -3.58 -19.64 4.59
CA ARG A 72 -4.35 -20.38 3.61
C ARG A 72 -3.84 -21.80 3.47
N LEU A 73 -2.52 -21.97 3.51
CA LEU A 73 -1.93 -23.29 3.40
C LEU A 73 -2.18 -24.15 4.64
N ALA A 74 -2.41 -23.50 5.77
CA ALA A 74 -2.61 -24.23 7.03
C ALA A 74 -4.03 -24.78 7.18
N GLU A 75 -4.94 -24.36 6.33
CA GLU A 75 -6.34 -24.83 6.42
C GLU A 75 -6.53 -26.22 5.85
#